data_e130cc354a239f4273fddedb61895ef9
#
_entry.id   e130cc354a239f4273fddedb61895ef9
#
_cell.length_a   1.000
_cell.length_b   1.000
_cell.length_c   1.000
_cell.angle_alpha   90.00
_cell.angle_beta   90.00
_cell.angle_gamma   90.00
#
_symmetry.space_group_name_H-M   'P 1'
#
loop_
_entity.id
_entity.type
_entity.pdbx_description
1 polymer ?
#
loop_
_entity_poly.entity_id
_entity_poly.type
_entity_poly.pdbx_seq_one_letter_code
_entity_poly.pdbx_strand_id
1 'polypeptide(L)'
;DYITRVYSLPPKYGNVAKVYMIQDEQVAATGQNEGDPTFQPNPLALNMYLLGYNNGKKLVGLNQAVKENIQTYLSQYRIMTDAVQLKDAWICNIGIDFAIYTKRGFNKNEVLLNCVDRLKTYFQTDKWQINQPIILADISSEILSVEGVATVVKPFENSTELVQVTNKFGTIGGVLYSENIYDVASATFNSVIYPSTDPAIFEVKYPDSDIRGRVMGDI
;
A
#
# COMPACT_ATOMS: atom_id res chain seq x y z
N ASP A 1 -22.49 -0.03 2.54
CA ASP A 1 -23.14 -1.36 2.52
C ASP A 1 -22.48 -2.39 1.61
N TYR A 2 -22.13 -2.07 0.36
CA TYR A 2 -21.50 -3.03 -0.56
C TYR A 2 -20.15 -3.54 -0.06
N ILE A 3 -19.29 -2.70 0.50
CA ILE A 3 -17.99 -3.08 1.06
C ILE A 3 -18.16 -4.11 2.17
N THR A 4 -19.08 -3.86 3.10
CA THR A 4 -19.40 -4.79 4.21
C THR A 4 -19.91 -6.13 3.67
N ARG A 5 -20.71 -6.10 2.62
CA ARG A 5 -21.22 -7.32 1.96
C ARG A 5 -20.10 -8.15 1.35
N VAL A 6 -19.15 -7.49 0.68
CA VAL A 6 -17.99 -8.18 0.08
C VAL A 6 -17.11 -8.82 1.15
N TYR A 7 -16.87 -8.13 2.27
CA TYR A 7 -16.12 -8.75 3.39
C TYR A 7 -16.90 -9.88 4.09
N SER A 8 -18.23 -9.87 4.01
CA SER A 8 -19.09 -10.94 4.56
C SER A 8 -19.31 -12.10 3.58
N LEU A 9 -18.62 -12.07 2.42
CA LEU A 9 -18.77 -13.10 1.38
C LEU A 9 -18.33 -14.47 1.92
N PRO A 10 -19.16 -15.52 1.77
CA PRO A 10 -18.74 -16.86 2.14
C PRO A 10 -17.47 -17.30 1.38
N PRO A 11 -16.51 -17.96 2.03
CA PRO A 11 -15.21 -18.35 1.42
C PRO A 11 -15.32 -19.16 0.14
N LYS A 12 -16.45 -19.84 -0.09
CA LYS A 12 -16.73 -20.61 -1.31
C LYS A 12 -16.79 -19.75 -2.59
N TYR A 13 -17.04 -18.46 -2.46
CA TYR A 13 -17.10 -17.53 -3.60
C TYR A 13 -15.76 -16.83 -3.89
N GLY A 14 -14.80 -16.97 -3.00
CA GLY A 14 -13.47 -16.38 -3.08
C GLY A 14 -13.09 -15.63 -1.80
N ASN A 15 -11.81 -15.34 -1.67
CA ASN A 15 -11.28 -14.60 -0.52
C ASN A 15 -10.83 -13.21 -0.97
N VAL A 16 -11.48 -12.17 -0.45
CA VAL A 16 -11.17 -10.78 -0.74
C VAL A 16 -10.37 -10.20 0.43
N ALA A 17 -9.19 -9.66 0.13
CA ALA A 17 -8.29 -9.06 1.10
C ALA A 17 -8.61 -7.59 1.36
N LYS A 18 -8.82 -6.83 0.29
CA LYS A 18 -9.06 -5.39 0.32
C LYS A 18 -10.17 -5.00 -0.64
N VAL A 19 -10.99 -4.06 -0.20
CA VAL A 19 -12.09 -3.49 -0.98
C VAL A 19 -12.07 -1.98 -0.85
N TYR A 20 -12.18 -1.30 -1.96
CA TYR A 20 -12.34 0.16 -2.02
C TYR A 20 -13.41 0.51 -3.05
N MET A 21 -14.28 1.47 -2.76
CA MET A 21 -15.36 1.86 -3.65
C MET A 21 -15.34 3.37 -3.86
N ILE A 22 -15.49 3.77 -5.10
CA ILE A 22 -15.54 5.17 -5.51
C ILE A 22 -16.61 5.34 -6.62
N GLN A 23 -17.29 6.47 -6.63
CA GLN A 23 -18.21 6.81 -7.72
C GLN A 23 -17.43 7.22 -8.98
N ASP A 24 -18.00 6.96 -10.14
CA ASP A 24 -17.36 7.25 -11.43
C ASP A 24 -17.11 8.76 -11.63
N GLU A 25 -17.98 9.62 -11.12
CA GLU A 25 -17.80 11.08 -11.12
C GLU A 25 -16.56 11.52 -10.32
N GLN A 26 -16.25 10.85 -9.21
CA GLN A 26 -15.08 11.15 -8.41
C GLN A 26 -13.79 10.74 -9.12
N VAL A 27 -13.82 9.65 -9.90
CA VAL A 27 -12.71 9.24 -10.77
C VAL A 27 -12.47 10.29 -11.85
N ALA A 28 -13.51 10.80 -12.48
CA ALA A 28 -13.41 11.87 -13.47
C ALA A 28 -12.82 13.17 -12.86
N ALA A 29 -13.24 13.52 -11.65
CA ALA A 29 -12.75 14.71 -10.95
C ALA A 29 -11.25 14.61 -10.56
N THR A 30 -10.69 13.41 -10.48
CA THR A 30 -9.26 13.20 -10.21
C THR A 30 -8.36 13.26 -11.46
N GLY A 31 -8.92 13.60 -12.62
CA GLY A 31 -8.14 13.81 -13.85
C GLY A 31 -7.77 12.54 -14.64
N GLN A 32 -8.25 11.38 -14.23
CA GLN A 32 -7.93 10.11 -14.91
C GLN A 32 -8.38 10.05 -16.38
N ASN A 33 -9.39 10.87 -16.73
CA ASN A 33 -9.95 10.92 -18.07
C ASN A 33 -9.95 12.35 -18.63
N GLU A 34 -9.13 13.26 -18.08
CA GLU A 34 -8.93 14.59 -18.62
C GLU A 34 -8.37 14.48 -20.05
N GLY A 35 -9.17 14.87 -21.03
CA GLY A 35 -8.80 14.88 -22.44
C GLY A 35 -9.46 13.82 -23.30
N ASP A 36 -10.21 12.87 -22.75
CA ASP A 36 -11.04 11.96 -23.55
C ASP A 36 -12.44 12.59 -23.77
N PRO A 37 -12.74 13.13 -24.95
CA PRO A 37 -14.02 13.77 -25.24
C PRO A 37 -15.19 12.77 -25.26
N THR A 38 -14.91 11.48 -25.23
CA THR A 38 -15.93 10.41 -25.23
C THR A 38 -16.29 9.95 -23.82
N PHE A 39 -15.47 10.31 -22.82
CA PHE A 39 -15.72 9.93 -21.45
C PHE A 39 -16.82 10.80 -20.84
N GLN A 40 -17.94 10.17 -20.51
CA GLN A 40 -19.01 10.77 -19.74
C GLN A 40 -19.15 10.03 -18.41
N PRO A 41 -18.84 10.67 -17.28
CA PRO A 41 -18.99 10.04 -15.98
C PRO A 41 -20.46 9.67 -15.74
N ASN A 42 -20.67 8.46 -15.27
CA ASN A 42 -21.99 7.99 -14.92
C ASN A 42 -22.18 8.06 -13.39
N PRO A 43 -23.02 8.97 -12.87
CA PRO A 43 -23.19 9.13 -11.43
C PRO A 43 -23.81 7.91 -10.75
N LEU A 44 -24.39 7.00 -11.52
CA LEU A 44 -24.96 5.74 -11.03
C LEU A 44 -23.97 4.58 -11.11
N ALA A 45 -22.79 4.80 -11.69
CA ALA A 45 -21.75 3.79 -11.76
C ALA A 45 -20.84 3.86 -10.51
N LEU A 46 -20.67 2.72 -9.87
CA LEU A 46 -19.80 2.53 -8.73
C LEU A 46 -18.62 1.64 -9.14
N ASN A 47 -17.40 2.17 -9.07
CA ASN A 47 -16.21 1.39 -9.29
C ASN A 47 -15.77 0.77 -7.96
N MET A 48 -15.75 -0.55 -7.89
CA MET A 48 -15.29 -1.32 -6.75
C MET A 48 -13.94 -1.95 -7.07
N TYR A 49 -12.93 -1.52 -6.35
CA TYR A 49 -11.56 -2.01 -6.48
C TYR A 49 -11.29 -3.09 -5.45
N LEU A 50 -10.78 -4.23 -5.92
CA LEU A 50 -10.65 -5.45 -5.14
C LEU A 50 -9.22 -5.97 -5.21
N LEU A 51 -8.77 -6.59 -4.12
CA LEU A 51 -7.54 -7.38 -4.07
C LEU A 51 -7.77 -8.63 -3.23
N GLY A 52 -7.08 -9.71 -3.59
CA GLY A 52 -7.04 -10.95 -2.84
C GLY A 52 -5.70 -11.20 -2.19
N TYR A 53 -5.60 -12.29 -1.43
CA TYR A 53 -4.33 -12.83 -0.93
C TYR A 53 -3.94 -14.07 -1.71
N ASN A 54 -2.66 -14.20 -2.02
CA ASN A 54 -2.09 -15.47 -2.43
C ASN A 54 -1.81 -16.37 -1.21
N ASN A 55 -1.32 -17.60 -1.46
CA ASN A 55 -0.97 -18.57 -0.40
C ASN A 55 0.09 -18.04 0.59
N GLY A 56 0.89 -17.06 0.18
CA GLY A 56 1.90 -16.39 1.01
C GLY A 56 1.40 -15.13 1.73
N LYS A 57 0.10 -14.90 1.79
CA LYS A 57 -0.53 -13.68 2.35
C LYS A 57 -0.03 -12.37 1.70
N LYS A 58 0.41 -12.43 0.44
CA LYS A 58 0.75 -11.26 -0.35
C LYS A 58 -0.44 -10.83 -1.19
N LEU A 59 -0.56 -9.53 -1.45
CA LEU A 59 -1.63 -8.99 -2.27
C LEU A 59 -1.47 -9.43 -3.73
N VAL A 60 -2.60 -9.79 -4.32
CA VAL A 60 -2.72 -10.14 -5.74
C VAL A 60 -4.05 -9.66 -6.28
N GLY A 61 -4.12 -9.43 -7.60
CA GLY A 61 -5.38 -9.22 -8.29
C GLY A 61 -6.27 -10.46 -8.20
N LEU A 62 -7.57 -10.26 -8.23
CA LEU A 62 -8.53 -11.36 -8.24
C LEU A 62 -8.68 -11.93 -9.64
N ASN A 63 -8.81 -13.26 -9.73
CA ASN A 63 -9.13 -13.88 -11.01
C ASN A 63 -10.58 -13.55 -11.44
N GLN A 64 -10.84 -13.67 -12.73
CA GLN A 64 -12.13 -13.30 -13.32
C GLN A 64 -13.30 -14.10 -12.73
N ALA A 65 -13.11 -15.39 -12.44
CA ALA A 65 -14.16 -16.24 -11.87
C ALA A 65 -14.61 -15.78 -10.48
N VAL A 66 -13.67 -15.32 -9.65
CA VAL A 66 -13.99 -14.76 -8.33
C VAL A 66 -14.76 -13.44 -8.48
N LYS A 67 -14.35 -12.57 -9.41
CA LYS A 67 -15.09 -11.33 -9.69
C LYS A 67 -16.52 -11.59 -10.15
N GLU A 68 -16.73 -12.55 -11.02
CA GLU A 68 -18.07 -12.94 -11.48
C GLU A 68 -18.93 -13.51 -10.34
N ASN A 69 -18.34 -14.30 -9.45
CA ASN A 69 -19.01 -14.77 -8.24
C ASN A 69 -19.42 -13.63 -7.31
N ILE A 70 -18.52 -12.66 -7.11
CA ILE A 70 -18.80 -11.46 -6.29
C ILE A 70 -19.91 -10.64 -6.95
N GLN A 71 -19.85 -10.44 -8.27
CA GLN A 71 -20.88 -9.71 -9.01
C GLN A 71 -22.26 -10.38 -8.90
N THR A 72 -22.30 -11.70 -9.04
CA THR A 72 -23.51 -12.51 -8.87
C THR A 72 -24.07 -12.37 -7.46
N TYR A 73 -23.21 -12.45 -6.45
CA TYR A 73 -23.61 -12.27 -5.05
C TYR A 73 -24.14 -10.86 -4.79
N LEU A 74 -23.45 -9.82 -5.25
CA LEU A 74 -23.85 -8.43 -5.06
C LEU A 74 -25.13 -8.10 -5.82
N SER A 75 -25.43 -8.77 -6.93
CA SER A 75 -26.66 -8.52 -7.72
C SER A 75 -27.93 -8.77 -6.90
N GLN A 76 -27.87 -9.63 -5.88
CA GLN A 76 -28.99 -9.91 -4.97
C GLN A 76 -29.29 -8.74 -4.01
N TYR A 77 -28.33 -7.85 -3.81
CA TYR A 77 -28.41 -6.73 -2.86
C TYR A 77 -28.32 -5.37 -3.56
N ARG A 78 -28.15 -5.38 -4.88
CA ARG A 78 -27.99 -4.16 -5.68
C ARG A 78 -29.31 -3.40 -5.77
N ILE A 79 -29.22 -2.07 -5.58
CA ILE A 79 -30.33 -1.17 -5.93
C ILE A 79 -30.46 -1.14 -7.45
N MET A 80 -31.68 -1.08 -7.96
CA MET A 80 -31.96 -1.20 -9.42
C MET A 80 -31.20 -0.19 -10.28
N THR A 81 -30.84 0.95 -9.72
CA THR A 81 -30.14 2.05 -10.41
C THR A 81 -28.61 1.94 -10.36
N ASP A 82 -28.05 1.14 -9.46
CA ASP A 82 -26.60 1.09 -9.25
C ASP A 82 -25.92 0.13 -10.23
N ALA A 83 -24.94 0.62 -10.98
CA ALA A 83 -24.06 -0.19 -11.81
C ALA A 83 -22.72 -0.38 -11.10
N VAL A 84 -22.48 -1.56 -10.53
CA VAL A 84 -21.22 -1.87 -9.85
C VAL A 84 -20.25 -2.52 -10.83
N GLN A 85 -19.12 -1.86 -11.07
CA GLN A 85 -18.01 -2.38 -11.87
C GLN A 85 -16.89 -2.88 -10.93
N LEU A 86 -16.43 -4.12 -11.15
CA LEU A 86 -15.35 -4.72 -10.37
C LEU A 86 -14.02 -4.56 -11.10
N LYS A 87 -13.06 -3.92 -10.44
CA LYS A 87 -11.71 -3.65 -10.96
C LYS A 87 -10.66 -4.16 -9.95
N ASP A 88 -9.45 -4.42 -10.41
CA ASP A 88 -8.32 -4.66 -9.51
C ASP A 88 -7.72 -3.32 -9.10
N ALA A 89 -7.36 -3.18 -7.82
CA ALA A 89 -6.56 -2.05 -7.38
C ALA A 89 -5.08 -2.25 -7.76
N TRP A 90 -4.35 -1.16 -7.91
CA TRP A 90 -2.92 -1.19 -8.20
C TRP A 90 -2.13 -1.54 -6.94
N ILE A 91 -1.17 -2.47 -7.06
CA ILE A 91 -0.27 -2.82 -5.97
C ILE A 91 1.06 -2.15 -6.23
N CYS A 92 1.42 -1.18 -5.38
CA CYS A 92 2.71 -0.53 -5.41
C CYS A 92 3.62 -1.17 -4.35
N ASN A 93 4.54 -2.03 -4.78
CA ASN A 93 5.51 -2.61 -3.87
C ASN A 93 6.58 -1.56 -3.52
N ILE A 94 6.90 -1.45 -2.24
CA ILE A 94 7.84 -0.46 -1.71
C ILE A 94 8.95 -1.09 -0.88
N GLY A 95 10.12 -0.45 -0.90
CA GLY A 95 11.21 -0.70 0.02
C GLY A 95 11.48 0.52 0.88
N ILE A 96 12.01 0.31 2.08
CA ILE A 96 12.23 1.33 3.09
C ILE A 96 13.67 1.29 3.54
N ASP A 97 14.36 2.41 3.39
CA ASP A 97 15.73 2.60 3.87
C ASP A 97 15.75 3.67 4.98
N PHE A 98 16.39 3.37 6.11
CA PHE A 98 16.55 4.29 7.23
C PHE A 98 17.91 4.17 7.88
N ALA A 99 18.33 5.20 8.61
CA ALA A 99 19.55 5.19 9.40
C ALA A 99 19.30 5.76 10.81
N ILE A 100 19.98 5.19 11.81
CA ILE A 100 19.84 5.56 13.22
C ILE A 100 21.17 5.78 13.89
N TYR A 101 21.17 6.61 14.93
CA TYR A 101 22.17 6.56 15.99
C TYR A 101 21.58 5.84 17.21
N THR A 102 22.40 5.03 17.85
CA THR A 102 22.00 4.31 19.07
C THR A 102 22.47 5.04 20.31
N LYS A 103 21.78 4.87 21.42
CA LYS A 103 22.23 5.33 22.73
C LYS A 103 23.41 4.51 23.20
N ARG A 104 24.34 5.14 23.94
CA ARG A 104 25.47 4.43 24.54
C ARG A 104 25.02 3.31 25.47
N GLY A 105 25.70 2.18 25.40
CA GLY A 105 25.40 1.02 26.23
C GLY A 105 24.40 0.03 25.62
N PHE A 106 23.81 0.35 24.48
CA PHE A 106 22.94 -0.56 23.75
C PHE A 106 23.68 -1.33 22.65
N ASN A 107 23.26 -2.57 22.41
CA ASN A 107 23.79 -3.37 21.31
C ASN A 107 23.21 -2.87 19.98
N LYS A 108 24.07 -2.34 19.12
CA LYS A 108 23.69 -1.74 17.83
C LYS A 108 22.87 -2.68 16.94
N ASN A 109 23.27 -3.96 16.89
CA ASN A 109 22.60 -4.95 16.04
C ASN A 109 21.23 -5.33 16.59
N GLU A 110 21.09 -5.42 17.90
CA GLU A 110 19.82 -5.70 18.56
C GLU A 110 18.82 -4.55 18.37
N VAL A 111 19.26 -3.30 18.58
CA VAL A 111 18.43 -2.11 18.35
C VAL A 111 17.99 -2.04 16.90
N LEU A 112 18.91 -2.30 15.96
CA LEU A 112 18.57 -2.31 14.53
C LEU A 112 17.53 -3.36 14.19
N LEU A 113 17.69 -4.59 14.71
CA LEU A 113 16.73 -5.68 14.51
C LEU A 113 15.35 -5.30 15.04
N ASN A 114 15.29 -4.73 16.25
CA ASN A 114 14.04 -4.26 16.86
C ASN A 114 13.36 -3.17 16.02
N CYS A 115 14.13 -2.24 15.41
CA CYS A 115 13.60 -1.24 14.49
C CYS A 115 13.00 -1.90 13.24
N VAL A 116 13.70 -2.87 12.64
CA VAL A 116 13.20 -3.60 11.47
C VAL A 116 11.92 -4.35 11.81
N ASP A 117 11.86 -5.05 12.95
CA ASP A 117 10.67 -5.79 13.37
C ASP A 117 9.51 -4.86 13.72
N ARG A 118 9.78 -3.68 14.26
CA ARG A 118 8.78 -2.64 14.48
C ARG A 118 8.17 -2.18 13.16
N LEU A 119 8.99 -1.90 12.16
CA LEU A 119 8.52 -1.51 10.83
C LEU A 119 7.80 -2.64 10.10
N LYS A 120 8.22 -3.90 10.24
CA LYS A 120 7.47 -5.06 9.74
C LYS A 120 6.06 -5.11 10.32
N THR A 121 5.93 -4.83 11.60
CA THR A 121 4.63 -4.78 12.29
C THR A 121 3.78 -3.60 11.84
N TYR A 122 4.40 -2.45 11.58
CA TYR A 122 3.73 -1.25 11.07
C TYR A 122 3.21 -1.46 9.65
N PHE A 123 4.01 -2.05 8.76
CA PHE A 123 3.67 -2.31 7.36
C PHE A 123 2.96 -3.65 7.12
N GLN A 124 2.40 -4.29 8.15
CA GLN A 124 1.56 -5.47 7.95
C GLN A 124 0.42 -5.14 6.99
N THR A 125 0.25 -5.96 5.95
CA THR A 125 -0.75 -5.77 4.89
C THR A 125 -2.16 -5.61 5.43
N ASP A 126 -2.49 -6.27 6.53
CA ASP A 126 -3.82 -6.18 7.15
C ASP A 126 -4.15 -4.77 7.65
N LYS A 127 -3.14 -3.99 8.04
CA LYS A 127 -3.31 -2.62 8.57
C LYS A 127 -3.44 -1.56 7.48
N TRP A 128 -3.01 -1.86 6.25
CA TRP A 128 -3.00 -0.91 5.13
C TRP A 128 -4.26 -1.03 4.29
N GLN A 129 -4.75 0.11 3.83
CA GLN A 129 -5.94 0.21 2.98
C GLN A 129 -5.59 0.74 1.60
N ILE A 130 -6.48 0.48 0.62
CA ILE A 130 -6.38 1.10 -0.70
C ILE A 130 -6.54 2.62 -0.55
N ASN A 131 -5.75 3.39 -1.28
CA ASN A 131 -5.66 4.86 -1.24
C ASN A 131 -5.19 5.45 0.11
N GLN A 132 -4.54 4.67 0.96
CA GLN A 132 -3.94 5.19 2.18
C GLN A 132 -2.57 5.81 1.87
N PRO A 133 -2.33 7.09 2.21
CA PRO A 133 -1.03 7.73 2.05
C PRO A 133 -0.02 7.22 3.07
N ILE A 134 1.27 7.30 2.74
CA ILE A 134 2.37 7.01 3.69
C ILE A 134 2.86 8.32 4.28
N ILE A 135 2.79 8.45 5.60
CA ILE A 135 3.31 9.60 6.34
C ILE A 135 4.71 9.25 6.85
N LEU A 136 5.74 9.89 6.30
CA LEU A 136 7.14 9.61 6.65
C LEU A 136 7.47 9.95 8.11
N ALA A 137 6.78 10.95 8.66
CA ALA A 137 6.92 11.32 10.07
C ALA A 137 6.45 10.19 11.00
N ASP A 138 5.38 9.46 10.65
CA ASP A 138 4.89 8.34 11.44
C ASP A 138 5.90 7.19 11.45
N ILE A 139 6.53 6.89 10.30
CA ILE A 139 7.59 5.87 10.21
C ILE A 139 8.77 6.27 11.10
N SER A 140 9.19 7.52 11.04
CA SER A 140 10.27 8.03 11.89
C SER A 140 9.93 7.93 13.38
N SER A 141 8.68 8.22 13.75
CA SER A 141 8.16 8.10 15.12
C SER A 141 8.15 6.64 15.60
N GLU A 142 7.75 5.71 14.73
CA GLU A 142 7.78 4.29 15.04
C GLU A 142 9.21 3.78 15.32
N ILE A 143 10.20 4.25 14.53
CA ILE A 143 11.61 3.93 14.76
C ILE A 143 12.12 4.54 16.08
N LEU A 144 11.78 5.80 16.35
CA LEU A 144 12.16 6.49 17.59
C LEU A 144 11.55 5.88 18.85
N SER A 145 10.41 5.21 18.73
CA SER A 145 9.76 4.50 19.84
C SER A 145 10.52 3.26 20.32
N VAL A 146 11.49 2.78 19.53
CA VAL A 146 12.29 1.60 19.88
C VAL A 146 13.34 1.98 20.94
N GLU A 147 13.39 1.19 21.99
CA GLU A 147 14.37 1.39 23.06
C GLU A 147 15.81 1.25 22.52
N GLY A 148 16.67 2.18 22.92
CA GLY A 148 18.06 2.23 22.45
C GLY A 148 18.28 3.08 21.21
N VAL A 149 17.25 3.55 20.52
CA VAL A 149 17.36 4.54 19.44
C VAL A 149 17.56 5.92 20.05
N ALA A 150 18.62 6.63 19.64
CA ALA A 150 18.87 7.99 20.04
C ALA A 150 18.20 9.00 19.08
N THR A 151 18.42 8.80 17.78
CA THR A 151 17.80 9.63 16.72
C THR A 151 17.78 8.90 15.40
N VAL A 152 16.86 9.32 14.51
CA VAL A 152 16.81 8.93 13.11
C VAL A 152 17.51 9.96 12.26
N VAL A 153 18.31 9.53 11.32
CA VAL A 153 19.06 10.41 10.40
C VAL A 153 18.83 9.95 8.95
N LYS A 154 19.23 10.81 8.03
CA LYS A 154 19.09 10.49 6.60
C LYS A 154 19.89 9.24 6.25
N PRO A 155 19.30 8.26 5.53
CA PRO A 155 19.97 7.01 5.18
C PRO A 155 21.10 7.19 4.17
N PHE A 156 21.02 8.23 3.32
CA PHE A 156 22.02 8.55 2.30
C PHE A 156 22.28 10.07 2.27
N GLU A 157 23.44 10.49 1.80
CA GLU A 157 23.80 11.92 1.70
C GLU A 157 22.83 12.70 0.81
N ASN A 158 22.33 12.07 -0.25
CA ASN A 158 21.39 12.69 -1.19
C ASN A 158 19.92 12.54 -0.79
N SER A 159 19.62 11.94 0.36
CA SER A 159 18.24 11.80 0.82
C SER A 159 17.69 13.16 1.25
N THR A 160 16.48 13.47 0.85
CA THR A 160 15.74 14.66 1.33
C THR A 160 15.08 14.39 2.66
N GLU A 161 14.61 13.16 2.88
CA GLU A 161 13.84 12.72 4.03
C GLU A 161 14.67 11.85 5.00
N LEU A 162 14.23 11.74 6.24
CA LEU A 162 14.83 10.88 7.28
C LEU A 162 14.61 9.38 7.01
N VAL A 163 13.55 9.07 6.31
CA VAL A 163 13.23 7.71 5.85
C VAL A 163 13.03 7.77 4.36
N GLN A 164 13.75 6.94 3.62
CA GLN A 164 13.61 6.86 2.18
C GLN A 164 12.73 5.68 1.79
N VAL A 165 11.69 5.98 1.02
CA VAL A 165 10.82 4.97 0.41
C VAL A 165 11.13 4.89 -1.07
N THR A 166 11.28 3.67 -1.58
CA THR A 166 11.59 3.40 -2.99
C THR A 166 10.57 2.45 -3.58
N ASN A 167 10.19 2.65 -4.83
CA ASN A 167 9.34 1.68 -5.53
C ASN A 167 10.15 0.44 -5.91
N LYS A 168 9.54 -0.73 -5.72
CA LYS A 168 10.07 -2.04 -6.14
C LYS A 168 9.16 -2.61 -7.21
N PHE A 169 9.67 -2.85 -8.41
CA PHE A 169 8.89 -3.37 -9.52
C PHE A 169 9.67 -4.40 -10.34
N GLY A 170 8.94 -5.26 -11.06
CA GLY A 170 9.52 -6.29 -11.90
C GLY A 170 10.28 -7.37 -11.10
N THR A 171 11.40 -7.83 -11.62
CA THR A 171 12.24 -8.84 -10.96
C THR A 171 13.54 -8.22 -10.46
N ILE A 172 13.74 -8.21 -9.15
CA ILE A 172 14.94 -7.69 -8.50
C ILE A 172 15.59 -8.81 -7.71
N GLY A 173 16.85 -9.16 -8.05
CA GLY A 173 17.60 -10.21 -7.33
C GLY A 173 16.92 -11.59 -7.35
N GLY A 174 16.17 -11.93 -8.40
CA GLY A 174 15.41 -13.18 -8.52
C GLY A 174 14.07 -13.18 -7.77
N VAL A 175 13.68 -12.08 -7.18
CA VAL A 175 12.43 -11.89 -6.43
C VAL A 175 11.45 -11.10 -7.27
N LEU A 176 10.20 -11.59 -7.38
CA LEU A 176 9.16 -11.00 -8.23
C LEU A 176 8.30 -10.00 -7.43
N TYR A 177 8.30 -8.75 -7.88
CA TYR A 177 7.41 -7.68 -7.43
C TYR A 177 6.25 -7.47 -8.43
N SER A 178 5.36 -6.51 -8.15
CA SER A 178 4.38 -6.06 -9.14
C SER A 178 5.09 -5.36 -10.31
N GLU A 179 4.45 -5.34 -11.47
CA GLU A 179 4.97 -4.62 -12.64
C GLU A 179 4.63 -3.13 -12.61
N ASN A 180 3.94 -2.68 -11.57
CA ASN A 180 3.50 -1.30 -11.43
C ASN A 180 4.67 -0.39 -11.06
N ILE A 181 4.96 0.54 -11.94
CA ILE A 181 5.97 1.58 -11.72
C ILE A 181 5.28 2.77 -11.06
N TYR A 182 5.86 3.25 -9.96
CA TYR A 182 5.35 4.37 -9.21
C TYR A 182 6.49 5.34 -8.83
N ASP A 183 6.39 6.58 -9.28
CA ASP A 183 7.37 7.60 -8.95
C ASP A 183 7.10 8.18 -7.55
N VAL A 184 7.75 7.57 -6.55
CA VAL A 184 7.64 7.99 -5.15
C VAL A 184 8.12 9.43 -4.95
N ALA A 185 9.16 9.86 -5.69
CA ALA A 185 9.74 11.18 -5.51
C ALA A 185 8.77 12.29 -5.92
N SER A 186 8.13 12.16 -7.09
CA SER A 186 7.13 13.13 -7.54
C SER A 186 5.82 13.07 -6.75
N ALA A 187 5.50 11.91 -6.16
CA ALA A 187 4.32 11.73 -5.33
C ALA A 187 4.52 12.17 -3.86
N THR A 188 5.74 12.53 -3.47
CA THR A 188 6.05 12.97 -2.11
C THR A 188 5.86 14.49 -2.01
N PHE A 189 4.94 14.91 -1.15
CA PHE A 189 4.72 16.31 -0.84
C PHE A 189 4.58 16.49 0.68
N ASN A 190 5.33 17.43 1.27
CA ASN A 190 5.35 17.68 2.70
C ASN A 190 5.58 16.43 3.57
N SER A 191 6.55 15.60 3.18
CA SER A 191 6.87 14.31 3.86
C SER A 191 5.68 13.32 3.92
N VAL A 192 4.75 13.43 2.97
CA VAL A 192 3.65 12.49 2.76
C VAL A 192 3.74 11.95 1.33
N ILE A 193 3.73 10.63 1.19
CA ILE A 193 3.64 9.97 -0.11
C ILE A 193 2.17 9.68 -0.40
N TYR A 194 1.63 10.36 -1.40
CA TYR A 194 0.24 10.18 -1.80
C TYR A 194 0.11 8.98 -2.73
N PRO A 195 -0.99 8.20 -2.64
CA PRO A 195 -1.27 7.16 -3.60
C PRO A 195 -1.56 7.74 -4.99
N SER A 196 -1.49 6.89 -6.01
CA SER A 196 -1.87 7.26 -7.38
C SER A 196 -3.32 7.72 -7.46
N THR A 197 -3.65 8.49 -8.49
CA THR A 197 -5.04 8.84 -8.85
C THR A 197 -5.89 7.60 -9.14
N ASP A 198 -5.28 6.56 -9.72
CA ASP A 198 -5.87 5.22 -9.76
C ASP A 198 -5.77 4.57 -8.38
N PRO A 199 -6.86 3.99 -7.84
CA PRO A 199 -6.83 3.38 -6.53
C PRO A 199 -5.70 2.37 -6.38
N ALA A 200 -4.75 2.67 -5.51
CA ALA A 200 -3.54 1.92 -5.28
C ALA A 200 -3.35 1.60 -3.79
N ILE A 201 -2.63 0.52 -3.51
CA ILE A 201 -2.20 0.15 -2.16
C ILE A 201 -0.68 0.02 -2.14
N PHE A 202 -0.07 0.53 -1.08
CA PHE A 202 1.35 0.32 -0.81
C PHE A 202 1.55 -0.99 -0.05
N GLU A 203 2.45 -1.83 -0.52
CA GLU A 203 2.79 -3.10 0.11
C GLU A 203 4.31 -3.25 0.24
N VAL A 204 4.78 -3.60 1.43
CA VAL A 204 6.13 -4.14 1.63
C VAL A 204 6.05 -5.64 1.41
N LYS A 205 6.38 -6.09 0.20
CA LYS A 205 6.13 -7.47 -0.23
C LYS A 205 7.04 -8.49 0.46
N TYR A 206 8.31 -8.14 0.65
CA TYR A 206 9.31 -8.97 1.31
C TYR A 206 9.99 -8.20 2.45
N PRO A 207 9.36 -8.11 3.63
CA PRO A 207 9.82 -7.25 4.73
C PRO A 207 11.26 -7.51 5.16
N ASP A 208 11.75 -8.76 5.04
CA ASP A 208 13.12 -9.13 5.42
C ASP A 208 14.20 -8.56 4.48
N SER A 209 13.84 -8.24 3.24
CA SER A 209 14.76 -7.70 2.24
C SER A 209 14.46 -6.25 1.87
N ASP A 210 13.19 -5.83 2.01
CA ASP A 210 12.72 -4.52 1.56
C ASP A 210 12.83 -3.45 2.64
N ILE A 211 12.95 -3.84 3.93
CA ILE A 211 13.21 -2.93 5.04
C ILE A 211 14.70 -3.03 5.39
N ARG A 212 15.43 -1.94 5.18
CA ARG A 212 16.86 -1.88 5.39
C ARG A 212 17.21 -0.74 6.33
N GLY A 213 17.85 -1.07 7.42
CA GLY A 213 18.36 -0.11 8.38
C GLY A 213 19.88 -0.07 8.43
N ARG A 214 20.43 1.06 8.84
CA ARG A 214 21.84 1.23 9.15
C ARG A 214 22.03 1.90 10.49
N VAL A 215 23.06 1.48 11.23
CA VAL A 215 23.52 2.19 12.42
C VAL A 215 24.74 3.02 12.06
N MET A 216 24.64 4.32 12.24
CA MET A 216 25.71 5.28 11.91
C MET A 216 26.73 5.40 13.04
N GLY A 217 26.31 5.16 14.30
CA GLY A 217 27.14 5.26 15.48
C GLY A 217 26.33 5.25 16.76
N ASP A 218 26.98 5.58 17.87
CA ASP A 218 26.36 5.78 19.18
C ASP A 218 26.61 7.22 19.68
N ILE A 219 25.64 7.77 20.39
CA ILE A 219 25.66 9.10 20.97
C ILE A 219 25.42 9.01 22.47
#